data_b858b4e9e40b4754c5f244c01861e9d5
#
_entry.id   b858b4e9e40b4754c5f244c01861e9d5
#
_cell.length_a   1.000
_cell.length_b   1.000
_cell.length_c   1.000
_cell.angle_alpha   90.00
_cell.angle_beta   90.00
_cell.angle_gamma   90.00
#
_symmetry.space_group_name_H-M   'P 1'
#
loop_
_entity.id
_entity.type
_entity.pdbx_description
1 polymer ?
#
loop_
_entity_poly.entity_id
_entity_poly.type
_entity_poly.pdbx_seq_one_letter_code
_entity_poly.pdbx_strand_id
1 'polypeptide(L)'
;MVYEQSDSLKPAAERFKLRIETTDWISRSGSTDLGVVGHPKVLAALFSQEAIERKRNSDAIEVAPNVLVAARVVEHQPAAQRKFEQARTEIEAALRRQEAAKLAHKEGASKLEQLAKGGDAALAWTQPRVVMVRDQGAAPPDARRRIFAADPHKLPAYIGADLGDEGYAIYRVLRALPPEPRSDQQKTADLAN
;
A
#
# COMPACT_ATOMS: atom_id res chain seq x y z
N MET A 1 19.02 -3.50 36.47
CA MET A 1 20.16 -4.17 35.84
C MET A 1 20.49 -3.62 34.46
N VAL A 2 19.59 -3.66 33.46
CA VAL A 2 19.83 -2.96 32.15
C VAL A 2 19.98 -1.45 32.38
N TYR A 3 19.28 -0.91 33.34
CA TYR A 3 19.32 0.49 33.73
C TYR A 3 20.59 0.86 34.54
N GLU A 4 21.06 -0.02 35.41
CA GLU A 4 22.24 0.23 36.24
C GLU A 4 23.56 0.17 35.47
N GLN A 5 23.58 -0.59 34.37
CA GLN A 5 24.72 -0.69 33.45
C GLN A 5 24.28 -0.24 32.04
N SER A 6 24.02 1.05 31.96
CA SER A 6 23.40 1.64 30.77
C SER A 6 24.30 1.62 29.51
N ASP A 7 25.57 1.25 29.65
CA ASP A 7 26.56 1.38 28.57
C ASP A 7 26.78 0.07 27.78
N SER A 8 26.20 -1.05 28.21
CA SER A 8 26.35 -2.32 27.53
C SER A 8 25.20 -3.27 27.81
N LEU A 9 24.76 -4.02 26.83
CA LEU A 9 23.80 -5.13 27.00
C LEU A 9 24.47 -6.45 27.43
N LYS A 10 25.81 -6.53 27.36
CA LYS A 10 26.56 -7.77 27.67
C LYS A 10 26.27 -8.33 29.07
N PRO A 11 26.33 -7.54 30.15
CA PRO A 11 26.12 -8.10 31.50
C PRO A 11 24.72 -8.66 31.71
N ALA A 12 23.71 -8.03 31.10
CA ALA A 12 22.34 -8.57 31.13
C ALA A 12 22.22 -9.85 30.31
N ALA A 13 22.82 -9.88 29.11
CA ALA A 13 22.83 -11.03 28.24
C ALA A 13 23.51 -12.25 28.88
N GLU A 14 24.67 -12.06 29.51
CA GLU A 14 25.42 -13.12 30.22
C GLU A 14 24.62 -13.68 31.39
N ARG A 15 24.05 -12.80 32.20
CA ARG A 15 23.28 -13.21 33.38
C ARG A 15 22.03 -14.01 33.04
N PHE A 16 21.31 -13.60 31.98
CA PHE A 16 20.07 -14.25 31.54
C PHE A 16 20.28 -15.26 30.41
N LYS A 17 21.55 -15.53 30.02
CA LYS A 17 21.91 -16.43 28.93
C LYS A 17 21.21 -16.09 27.62
N LEU A 18 21.09 -14.79 27.33
CA LEU A 18 20.49 -14.25 26.12
C LEU A 18 21.54 -14.01 25.02
N ARG A 19 21.10 -14.05 23.78
CA ARG A 19 21.93 -13.66 22.64
C ARG A 19 21.72 -12.18 22.33
N ILE A 20 22.82 -11.47 22.07
CA ILE A 20 22.79 -10.13 21.54
C ILE A 20 22.78 -10.25 20.02
N GLU A 21 21.78 -9.66 19.38
CA GLU A 21 21.65 -9.60 17.94
C GLU A 21 21.83 -8.16 17.48
N THR A 22 22.44 -7.98 16.31
CA THR A 22 22.62 -6.66 15.69
C THR A 22 21.78 -6.66 14.41
N THR A 23 20.99 -5.61 14.23
CA THR A 23 20.22 -5.40 13.01
C THR A 23 20.97 -4.50 12.04
N ASP A 24 20.59 -4.54 10.78
CA ASP A 24 20.95 -3.50 9.81
C ASP A 24 20.29 -2.16 10.16
N TRP A 25 20.49 -1.15 9.30
CA TRP A 25 19.92 0.18 9.48
C TRP A 25 18.39 0.14 9.55
N ILE A 26 17.85 0.79 10.56
CA ILE A 26 16.40 0.94 10.73
C ILE A 26 15.99 2.41 10.64
N SER A 27 14.88 2.69 9.99
CA SER A 27 14.30 4.03 9.93
C SER A 27 13.34 4.26 11.10
N ARG A 28 13.07 5.51 11.43
CA ARG A 28 12.08 5.88 12.46
C ARG A 28 10.66 5.38 12.13
N SER A 29 10.31 5.25 10.87
CA SER A 29 9.03 4.70 10.44
C SER A 29 8.93 3.18 10.60
N GLY A 30 10.05 2.51 10.87
CA GLY A 30 10.11 1.06 10.95
C GLY A 30 9.96 0.36 9.60
N SER A 31 9.92 -0.96 9.65
CA SER A 31 9.59 -1.86 8.54
C SER A 31 8.97 -3.12 9.12
N THR A 32 8.10 -3.77 8.39
CA THR A 32 7.44 -5.04 8.79
C THR A 32 8.42 -6.20 8.98
N ASP A 33 9.60 -6.12 8.35
CA ASP A 33 10.59 -7.20 8.37
C ASP A 33 11.51 -7.18 9.59
N LEU A 34 11.39 -6.17 10.47
CA LEU A 34 12.26 -5.97 11.62
C LEU A 34 11.87 -6.81 12.86
N GLY A 35 10.84 -7.64 12.77
CA GLY A 35 10.38 -8.45 13.89
C GLY A 35 10.10 -7.60 15.14
N VAL A 36 10.60 -8.04 16.30
CA VAL A 36 10.36 -7.34 17.59
C VAL A 36 10.98 -5.94 17.66
N VAL A 37 12.04 -5.66 16.87
CA VAL A 37 12.68 -4.34 16.84
C VAL A 37 11.80 -3.33 16.10
N GLY A 38 10.98 -3.77 15.15
CA GLY A 38 9.99 -2.93 14.46
C GLY A 38 8.79 -2.52 15.31
N HIS A 39 8.68 -3.01 16.54
CA HIS A 39 7.57 -2.64 17.41
C HIS A 39 7.60 -1.14 17.76
N PRO A 40 6.46 -0.42 17.69
CA PRO A 40 6.42 1.04 17.86
C PRO A 40 7.06 1.54 19.17
N LYS A 41 6.88 0.82 20.27
CA LYS A 41 7.49 1.18 21.57
C LYS A 41 9.02 1.07 21.54
N VAL A 42 9.57 0.06 20.84
CA VAL A 42 11.01 -0.14 20.71
C VAL A 42 11.60 0.95 19.81
N LEU A 43 10.97 1.24 18.67
CA LEU A 43 11.39 2.33 17.80
C LEU A 43 11.35 3.68 18.53
N ALA A 44 10.28 3.97 19.28
CA ALA A 44 10.19 5.20 20.06
C ALA A 44 11.35 5.34 21.06
N ALA A 45 11.73 4.27 21.74
CA ALA A 45 12.85 4.26 22.69
C ALA A 45 14.19 4.42 21.98
N LEU A 46 14.43 3.72 20.87
CA LEU A 46 15.68 3.81 20.09
C LEU A 46 15.89 5.18 19.46
N PHE A 47 14.81 5.82 18.99
CA PHE A 47 14.87 7.16 18.41
C PHE A 47 14.65 8.29 19.42
N SER A 48 14.74 7.99 20.73
CA SER A 48 14.75 9.02 21.77
C SER A 48 16.08 9.79 21.75
N GLN A 49 16.06 11.03 22.20
CA GLN A 49 17.26 11.85 22.27
C GLN A 49 18.33 11.19 23.16
N GLU A 50 17.90 10.59 24.27
CA GLU A 50 18.80 9.93 25.21
C GLU A 50 19.50 8.69 24.60
N ALA A 51 18.77 7.86 23.86
CA ALA A 51 19.32 6.70 23.18
C ALA A 51 20.30 7.08 22.07
N ILE A 52 19.99 8.14 21.30
CA ILE A 52 20.83 8.61 20.20
C ILE A 52 22.09 9.31 20.70
N GLU A 53 21.95 10.28 21.61
CA GLU A 53 23.08 11.13 22.04
C GLU A 53 23.98 10.42 23.05
N ARG A 54 23.37 9.73 24.01
CA ARG A 54 24.11 9.10 25.11
C ARG A 54 24.44 7.64 24.84
N LYS A 55 23.89 7.06 23.77
CA LYS A 55 24.06 5.65 23.42
C LYS A 55 23.79 4.70 24.60
N ARG A 56 22.80 5.02 25.41
CA ARG A 56 22.42 4.20 26.54
C ARG A 56 21.48 3.06 26.10
N ASN A 57 21.46 2.00 26.86
CA ASN A 57 20.46 0.95 26.70
C ASN A 57 19.06 1.51 26.95
N SER A 58 18.08 1.02 26.20
CA SER A 58 16.69 1.25 26.57
C SER A 58 16.34 0.49 27.85
N ASP A 59 15.28 0.92 28.52
CA ASP A 59 14.61 0.08 29.49
C ASP A 59 14.11 -1.22 28.86
N ALA A 60 13.76 -2.20 29.70
CA ALA A 60 13.09 -3.40 29.23
C ALA A 60 11.66 -3.05 28.75
N ILE A 61 11.41 -3.18 27.47
CA ILE A 61 10.16 -2.78 26.81
C ILE A 61 9.32 -4.03 26.57
N GLU A 62 8.13 -4.06 27.11
CA GLU A 62 7.18 -5.14 26.81
C GLU A 62 6.53 -4.93 25.44
N VAL A 63 6.81 -5.85 24.53
CA VAL A 63 6.30 -5.86 23.15
C VAL A 63 5.16 -6.84 22.94
N ALA A 64 5.06 -7.84 23.81
CA ALA A 64 3.96 -8.80 23.89
C ALA A 64 3.91 -9.38 25.31
N PRO A 65 2.83 -10.04 25.74
CA PRO A 65 2.73 -10.68 27.05
C PRO A 65 3.94 -11.58 27.32
N ASN A 66 4.69 -11.28 28.40
CA ASN A 66 5.93 -11.97 28.80
C ASN A 66 7.11 -11.87 27.81
N VAL A 67 7.06 -10.96 26.83
CA VAL A 67 8.17 -10.71 25.89
C VAL A 67 8.74 -9.32 26.13
N LEU A 68 9.94 -9.27 26.71
CA LEU A 68 10.67 -8.04 26.99
C LEU A 68 11.84 -7.88 26.03
N VAL A 69 12.01 -6.68 25.51
CA VAL A 69 13.12 -6.31 24.63
C VAL A 69 13.88 -5.16 25.25
N ALA A 70 15.21 -5.29 25.32
CA ALA A 70 16.10 -4.18 25.60
C ALA A 70 17.00 -3.97 24.37
N ALA A 71 17.14 -2.74 23.94
CA ALA A 71 17.86 -2.40 22.73
C ALA A 71 18.82 -1.23 22.96
N ARG A 72 19.80 -1.08 22.08
CA ARG A 72 20.80 -0.02 22.11
C ARG A 72 21.13 0.46 20.72
N VAL A 73 21.30 1.76 20.56
CA VAL A 73 21.78 2.38 19.31
C VAL A 73 23.30 2.22 19.22
N VAL A 74 23.78 1.51 18.22
CA VAL A 74 25.22 1.37 17.91
C VAL A 74 25.68 2.59 17.11
N GLU A 75 24.98 2.88 16.04
CA GLU A 75 25.23 4.02 15.17
C GLU A 75 23.96 4.79 14.89
N HIS A 76 24.08 6.09 14.70
CA HIS A 76 22.99 6.96 14.30
C HIS A 76 23.40 7.81 13.11
N GLN A 77 22.62 7.76 12.07
CA GLN A 77 22.74 8.64 10.91
C GLN A 77 21.61 9.69 10.97
N PRO A 78 21.93 10.95 11.22
CA PRO A 78 20.93 12.00 11.26
C PRO A 78 20.30 12.19 9.89
N ALA A 79 19.02 12.61 9.88
CA ALA A 79 18.37 13.00 8.65
C ALA A 79 19.18 14.12 7.97
N ALA A 80 19.57 13.89 6.74
CA ALA A 80 20.29 14.84 5.93
C ALA A 80 19.57 15.07 4.61
N GLN A 81 19.62 16.30 4.11
CA GLN A 81 19.08 16.59 2.79
C GLN A 81 19.98 15.92 1.73
N ARG A 82 19.39 15.04 0.94
CA ARG A 82 20.10 14.41 -0.19
C ARG A 82 20.46 15.48 -1.23
N LYS A 83 21.65 15.38 -1.79
CA LYS A 83 22.05 16.23 -2.91
C LYS A 83 21.19 15.89 -4.12
N PHE A 84 20.93 16.91 -4.95
CA PHE A 84 20.10 16.74 -6.15
C PHE A 84 20.59 15.61 -7.05
N GLU A 85 21.89 15.47 -7.24
CA GLU A 85 22.50 14.42 -8.08
C GLU A 85 22.13 13.01 -7.59
N GLN A 86 22.00 12.83 -6.28
CA GLN A 86 21.63 11.54 -5.66
C GLN A 86 20.12 11.25 -5.81
N ALA A 87 19.29 12.28 -5.88
CA ALA A 87 17.86 12.18 -6.01
C ALA A 87 17.36 12.28 -7.47
N ARG A 88 18.22 12.72 -8.38
CA ARG A 88 17.87 13.05 -9.78
C ARG A 88 17.15 11.94 -10.49
N THR A 89 17.66 10.72 -10.47
CA THR A 89 17.06 9.58 -11.18
C THR A 89 15.66 9.27 -10.66
N GLU A 90 15.49 9.34 -9.34
CA GLU A 90 14.21 9.11 -8.67
C GLU A 90 13.19 10.20 -9.03
N ILE A 91 13.62 11.46 -9.02
CA ILE A 91 12.80 12.61 -9.41
C ILE A 91 12.41 12.53 -10.89
N GLU A 92 13.36 12.23 -11.78
CA GLU A 92 13.07 12.06 -13.21
C GLU A 92 12.06 10.92 -13.46
N ALA A 93 12.19 9.79 -12.76
CA ALA A 93 11.24 8.68 -12.87
C ALA A 93 9.84 9.07 -12.38
N ALA A 94 9.76 9.79 -11.25
CA ALA A 94 8.51 10.28 -10.71
C ALA A 94 7.83 11.29 -11.65
N LEU A 95 8.58 12.26 -12.17
CA LEU A 95 8.06 13.25 -13.12
C LEU A 95 7.60 12.61 -14.43
N ARG A 96 8.37 11.67 -14.99
CA ARG A 96 7.97 10.93 -16.19
C ARG A 96 6.67 10.17 -16.00
N ARG A 97 6.49 9.50 -14.82
CA ARG A 97 5.25 8.80 -14.51
C ARG A 97 4.07 9.77 -14.41
N GLN A 98 4.26 10.89 -13.73
CA GLN A 98 3.22 11.91 -13.59
C GLN A 98 2.80 12.52 -14.95
N GLU A 99 3.76 12.85 -15.81
CA GLU A 99 3.46 13.38 -17.14
C GLU A 99 2.81 12.34 -18.04
N ALA A 100 3.26 11.08 -17.98
CA ALA A 100 2.62 9.98 -18.71
C ALA A 100 1.17 9.77 -18.28
N ALA A 101 0.87 9.83 -16.97
CA ALA A 101 -0.49 9.73 -16.46
C ALA A 101 -1.38 10.88 -16.94
N LYS A 102 -0.88 12.13 -16.93
CA LYS A 102 -1.61 13.29 -17.48
C LYS A 102 -1.94 13.14 -18.96
N LEU A 103 -0.96 12.67 -19.77
CA LEU A 103 -1.17 12.43 -21.19
C LEU A 103 -2.18 11.30 -21.41
N ALA A 104 -2.07 10.20 -20.67
CA ALA A 104 -3.01 9.08 -20.75
C ALA A 104 -4.43 9.50 -20.38
N HIS A 105 -4.60 10.33 -19.35
CA HIS A 105 -5.89 10.89 -18.96
C HIS A 105 -6.49 11.75 -20.10
N LYS A 106 -5.70 12.68 -20.64
CA LYS A 106 -6.14 13.57 -21.73
C LYS A 106 -6.54 12.78 -22.97
N GLU A 107 -5.72 11.83 -23.38
CA GLU A 107 -5.96 10.98 -24.55
C GLU A 107 -7.15 10.04 -24.30
N GLY A 108 -7.22 9.41 -23.13
CA GLY A 108 -8.32 8.53 -22.75
C GLY A 108 -9.67 9.24 -22.68
N ALA A 109 -9.72 10.45 -22.12
CA ALA A 109 -10.93 11.27 -22.11
C ALA A 109 -11.38 11.64 -23.53
N SER A 110 -10.44 12.02 -24.42
CA SER A 110 -10.75 12.32 -25.82
C SER A 110 -11.29 11.10 -26.58
N LYS A 111 -10.66 9.93 -26.39
CA LYS A 111 -11.14 8.67 -26.99
C LYS A 111 -12.51 8.26 -26.46
N LEU A 112 -12.76 8.46 -25.18
CA LEU A 112 -14.06 8.20 -24.57
C LEU A 112 -15.16 9.07 -25.21
N GLU A 113 -14.88 10.34 -25.43
CA GLU A 113 -15.79 11.27 -26.09
C GLU A 113 -16.08 10.86 -27.55
N GLN A 114 -15.07 10.42 -28.30
CA GLN A 114 -15.22 9.89 -29.65
C GLN A 114 -16.14 8.67 -29.67
N LEU A 115 -15.92 7.71 -28.74
CA LEU A 115 -16.75 6.52 -28.59
C LEU A 115 -18.20 6.87 -28.22
N ALA A 116 -18.40 7.84 -27.34
CA ALA A 116 -19.73 8.30 -26.92
C ALA A 116 -20.51 8.94 -28.10
N LYS A 117 -19.82 9.53 -29.08
CA LYS A 117 -20.41 10.08 -30.31
C LYS A 117 -20.58 9.04 -31.42
N GLY A 118 -20.32 7.76 -31.14
CA GLY A 118 -20.42 6.67 -32.13
C GLY A 118 -19.23 6.56 -33.08
N GLY A 119 -18.14 7.27 -32.82
CA GLY A 119 -16.90 7.15 -33.58
C GLY A 119 -16.05 5.95 -33.19
N ASP A 120 -15.09 5.60 -34.05
CA ASP A 120 -14.06 4.60 -33.73
C ASP A 120 -12.83 5.30 -33.12
N ALA A 121 -12.43 4.89 -31.91
CA ALA A 121 -11.26 5.42 -31.23
C ALA A 121 -9.99 4.57 -31.44
N ALA A 122 -10.01 3.59 -32.35
CA ALA A 122 -8.90 2.68 -32.65
C ALA A 122 -8.26 2.06 -31.40
N LEU A 123 -9.08 1.53 -30.47
CA LEU A 123 -8.61 0.92 -29.24
C LEU A 123 -8.45 -0.59 -29.40
N ALA A 124 -7.34 -1.12 -28.90
CA ALA A 124 -7.16 -2.56 -28.72
C ALA A 124 -7.93 -3.02 -27.46
N TRP A 125 -9.07 -3.67 -27.69
CA TRP A 125 -9.88 -4.19 -26.61
C TRP A 125 -9.35 -5.53 -26.10
N THR A 126 -9.37 -5.71 -24.79
CA THR A 126 -9.18 -7.04 -24.17
C THR A 126 -10.39 -7.93 -24.45
N GLN A 127 -10.22 -9.24 -24.24
CA GLN A 127 -11.37 -10.16 -24.37
C GLN A 127 -12.46 -9.80 -23.34
N PRO A 128 -13.75 -9.86 -23.74
CA PRO A 128 -14.84 -9.57 -22.83
C PRO A 128 -14.89 -10.62 -21.71
N ARG A 129 -15.21 -10.15 -20.51
CA ARG A 129 -15.41 -11.00 -19.34
C ARG A 129 -16.71 -10.66 -18.62
N VAL A 130 -17.28 -11.64 -17.96
CA VAL A 130 -18.42 -11.43 -17.07
C VAL A 130 -17.90 -10.84 -15.76
N VAL A 131 -18.58 -9.81 -15.27
CA VAL A 131 -18.25 -9.13 -14.01
C VAL A 131 -19.52 -9.08 -13.16
N MET A 132 -19.40 -9.40 -11.88
CA MET A 132 -20.48 -9.32 -10.90
C MET A 132 -20.29 -8.10 -10.00
N VAL A 133 -21.36 -7.63 -9.37
CA VAL A 133 -21.31 -6.48 -8.43
C VAL A 133 -20.29 -6.70 -7.30
N ARG A 134 -20.15 -7.96 -6.84
CA ARG A 134 -19.21 -8.37 -5.79
C ARG A 134 -17.73 -8.42 -6.22
N ASP A 135 -17.43 -8.37 -7.51
CA ASP A 135 -16.07 -8.48 -8.04
C ASP A 135 -15.30 -7.17 -7.85
N GLN A 136 -14.71 -6.98 -6.68
CA GLN A 136 -14.06 -5.72 -6.29
C GLN A 136 -12.84 -5.36 -7.14
N GLY A 137 -12.14 -6.35 -7.69
CA GLY A 137 -10.95 -6.16 -8.54
C GLY A 137 -11.23 -5.89 -10.02
N ALA A 138 -12.50 -5.89 -10.46
CA ALA A 138 -12.86 -5.78 -11.88
C ALA A 138 -12.67 -4.36 -12.44
N ALA A 139 -12.87 -3.33 -11.64
CA ALA A 139 -12.71 -1.91 -11.97
C ALA A 139 -12.64 -1.09 -10.67
N PRO A 140 -12.11 0.15 -10.72
CA PRO A 140 -12.20 1.09 -9.61
C PRO A 140 -13.65 1.29 -9.14
N PRO A 141 -13.88 1.60 -7.85
CA PRO A 141 -15.25 1.69 -7.28
C PRO A 141 -16.19 2.60 -8.06
N ASP A 142 -15.73 3.76 -8.50
CA ASP A 142 -16.54 4.72 -9.26
C ASP A 142 -16.88 4.21 -10.67
N ALA A 143 -15.93 3.62 -11.36
CA ALA A 143 -16.17 2.99 -12.66
C ALA A 143 -17.16 1.82 -12.53
N ARG A 144 -16.99 0.99 -11.50
CA ARG A 144 -17.86 -0.15 -11.23
C ARG A 144 -19.30 0.30 -10.98
N ARG A 145 -19.53 1.33 -10.16
CA ARG A 145 -20.88 1.89 -9.97
C ARG A 145 -21.52 2.31 -11.30
N ARG A 146 -20.77 2.99 -12.16
CA ARG A 146 -21.26 3.43 -13.47
C ARG A 146 -21.46 2.29 -14.45
N ILE A 147 -20.63 1.24 -14.40
CA ILE A 147 -20.79 0.03 -15.21
C ILE A 147 -22.13 -0.64 -14.88
N PHE A 148 -22.46 -0.81 -13.61
CA PHE A 148 -23.70 -1.44 -13.19
C PHE A 148 -24.94 -0.52 -13.26
N ALA A 149 -24.73 0.78 -13.37
CA ALA A 149 -25.79 1.76 -13.62
C ALA A 149 -26.08 1.99 -15.12
N ALA A 150 -25.32 1.36 -16.01
CA ALA A 150 -25.52 1.52 -17.46
C ALA A 150 -26.89 0.99 -17.89
N ASP A 151 -27.61 1.77 -18.74
CA ASP A 151 -28.92 1.40 -19.28
C ASP A 151 -28.80 0.18 -20.21
N PRO A 152 -29.42 -0.95 -19.89
CA PRO A 152 -29.38 -2.16 -20.72
C PRO A 152 -29.89 -1.96 -22.15
N HIS A 153 -30.76 -0.96 -22.38
CA HIS A 153 -31.31 -0.64 -23.68
C HIS A 153 -30.44 0.26 -24.55
N LYS A 154 -29.34 0.80 -23.96
CA LYS A 154 -28.41 1.72 -24.63
C LYS A 154 -26.96 1.17 -24.64
N LEU A 155 -26.84 -0.09 -24.98
CA LEU A 155 -25.55 -0.76 -25.10
C LEU A 155 -25.08 -0.79 -26.57
N PRO A 156 -23.76 -0.75 -26.85
CA PRO A 156 -22.68 -0.72 -25.87
C PRO A 156 -22.52 0.65 -25.17
N ALA A 157 -22.27 0.64 -23.86
CA ALA A 157 -21.97 1.82 -23.10
C ALA A 157 -20.46 1.90 -22.80
N TYR A 158 -19.90 3.12 -22.82
CA TYR A 158 -18.49 3.37 -22.58
C TYR A 158 -18.30 4.16 -21.28
N ILE A 159 -17.41 3.69 -20.40
CA ILE A 159 -17.16 4.29 -19.10
C ILE A 159 -15.67 4.48 -18.93
N GLY A 160 -15.24 5.73 -18.76
CA GLY A 160 -13.87 6.08 -18.45
C GLY A 160 -13.60 6.05 -16.94
N ALA A 161 -12.39 5.69 -16.56
CA ALA A 161 -11.91 5.76 -15.20
C ALA A 161 -10.49 6.31 -15.16
N ASP A 162 -10.27 7.27 -14.30
CA ASP A 162 -8.94 7.75 -13.92
C ASP A 162 -8.33 6.74 -12.95
N LEU A 163 -7.12 6.27 -13.26
CA LEU A 163 -6.35 5.33 -12.43
C LEU A 163 -5.19 6.05 -11.71
N GLY A 164 -5.21 7.38 -11.66
CA GLY A 164 -4.12 8.17 -11.10
C GLY A 164 -2.82 7.95 -11.87
N ASP A 165 -1.74 7.63 -11.16
CA ASP A 165 -0.41 7.40 -11.74
C ASP A 165 -0.33 6.18 -12.68
N GLU A 166 -1.35 5.30 -12.67
CA GLU A 166 -1.44 4.15 -13.58
C GLU A 166 -2.07 4.52 -14.94
N GLY A 167 -2.63 5.72 -15.07
CA GLY A 167 -3.17 6.26 -16.31
C GLY A 167 -4.68 6.28 -16.39
N TYR A 168 -5.28 5.85 -17.50
CA TYR A 168 -6.71 5.94 -17.77
C TYR A 168 -7.25 4.65 -18.38
N ALA A 169 -8.37 4.15 -17.88
CA ALA A 169 -9.03 2.97 -18.41
C ALA A 169 -10.37 3.32 -19.07
N ILE A 170 -10.69 2.64 -20.16
CA ILE A 170 -12.01 2.71 -20.81
C ILE A 170 -12.64 1.31 -20.77
N TYR A 171 -13.81 1.22 -20.18
CA TYR A 171 -14.62 0.01 -20.11
C TYR A 171 -15.74 0.07 -21.14
N ARG A 172 -15.92 -1.01 -21.89
CA ARG A 172 -17.05 -1.18 -22.82
C ARG A 172 -18.02 -2.21 -22.26
N VAL A 173 -19.20 -1.78 -21.87
CA VAL A 173 -20.28 -2.64 -21.41
C VAL A 173 -21.01 -3.14 -22.66
N LEU A 174 -20.91 -4.42 -22.94
CA LEU A 174 -21.50 -5.02 -24.15
C LEU A 174 -22.93 -5.49 -23.93
N ARG A 175 -23.23 -6.05 -22.76
CA ARG A 175 -24.55 -6.54 -22.41
C ARG A 175 -24.71 -6.64 -20.89
N ALA A 176 -25.93 -6.49 -20.41
CA ALA A 176 -26.34 -6.84 -19.06
C ALA A 176 -26.88 -8.28 -19.06
N LEU A 177 -26.43 -9.06 -18.09
CA LEU A 177 -26.94 -10.42 -17.88
C LEU A 177 -27.94 -10.41 -16.73
N PRO A 178 -29.01 -11.17 -16.81
CA PRO A 178 -29.93 -11.33 -15.68
C PRO A 178 -29.17 -11.97 -14.50
N PRO A 179 -29.54 -11.67 -13.25
CA PRO A 179 -28.93 -12.31 -12.09
C PRO A 179 -29.19 -13.83 -12.18
N GLU A 180 -28.14 -14.60 -11.85
CA GLU A 180 -28.31 -16.05 -11.74
C GLU A 180 -29.34 -16.37 -10.68
N PRO A 181 -30.26 -17.32 -10.95
CA PRO A 181 -31.25 -17.75 -9.96
C PRO A 181 -30.51 -18.32 -8.74
N ARG A 182 -30.72 -17.70 -7.59
CA ARG A 182 -30.14 -18.20 -6.33
C ARG A 182 -30.71 -19.55 -5.99
N SER A 183 -29.88 -20.51 -5.64
CA SER A 183 -30.37 -21.78 -5.09
C SER A 183 -31.08 -21.53 -3.74
N ASP A 184 -32.04 -22.38 -3.38
CA ASP A 184 -32.78 -22.20 -2.13
C ASP A 184 -31.91 -22.29 -0.89
N GLN A 185 -30.74 -22.95 -0.96
CA GLN A 185 -29.71 -22.97 0.08
C GLN A 185 -29.01 -21.61 0.26
N GLN A 186 -28.81 -20.85 -0.80
CA GLN A 186 -28.23 -19.50 -0.73
C GLN A 186 -29.21 -18.47 -0.18
N LYS A 187 -30.52 -18.64 -0.48
CA LYS A 187 -31.57 -17.77 0.10
C LYS A 187 -31.72 -17.95 1.61
N THR A 188 -31.56 -19.17 2.11
CA THR A 188 -31.65 -19.47 3.55
C THR A 188 -30.42 -18.96 4.31
N ALA A 189 -29.25 -18.99 3.72
CA ALA A 189 -28.02 -18.47 4.34
C ALA A 189 -28.02 -16.93 4.47
N ASP A 190 -28.58 -16.22 3.48
CA ASP A 190 -28.69 -14.75 3.51
C ASP A 190 -29.76 -14.24 4.50
N LEU A 191 -30.73 -15.08 4.90
CA LEU A 191 -31.76 -14.77 5.91
C LEU A 191 -31.29 -15.06 7.34
N ALA A 192 -30.19 -15.79 7.51
CA ALA A 192 -29.64 -16.18 8.82
C ALA A 192 -28.48 -15.27 9.30
N ASN A 193 -28.07 -14.26 8.52
CA ASN A 193 -27.10 -13.21 8.82
C ASN A 193 -27.76 -11.83 8.88
#